data_032e52887a480eedbe28e854f497427a
#
_entry.id   032e52887a480eedbe28e854f497427a
#
_cell.length_a   1.000
_cell.length_b   1.000
_cell.length_c   1.000
_cell.angle_alpha   90.00
_cell.angle_beta   90.00
_cell.angle_gamma   90.00
#
_symmetry.space_group_name_H-M   'P 1'
#
loop_
_entity.id
_entity.type
_entity.pdbx_description
1 polymer ?
#
loop_
_entity_poly.entity_id
_entity_poly.type
_entity_poly.pdbx_seq_one_letter_code
_entity_poly.pdbx_strand_id
1 'polypeptide(L)'
;MCGESVSKTECLKIMFKKILIANRGEIAVRVIRACHEFGISTVAVYSEVDRASLHVRKADEAYSIGPAPASESYLRGDKILEVARRTGAQAIHPGYGFLSENANFAQACADAGIKFIGPTPKSMEMMGSKTRARHHMEKAGIPFVPGTARGLTSTEEAEEVAERVGYPVMLKAAAGGGGKGMRLVHARNELRSALESAQSEAQRSFGDSEVYIEKAILNPRHIEMQILADEHGNTVWLGERECSIQRRHQKVLEEAPSPIVDPEMRRRMGEVAVKVAQAANYTNAGTIEFLVDQEKNFYFLEMNTRLQVEHPVTELTTGLDLVHLQIRIASGEKLPFAQSDVSIRGHAIECRIYAEDPDNNYFPSPGKIDVLLQPSGPGIRRDSGMYEGWTVPMDYDPLLAKLIGYGTDREQAIMRLQRALDEYFVAGIKTNISLFRRILRDSDFRAGKLDTGFLDRMLTKPEADPATSPPEPRIAAIAAAMFAVLDPSNSVTKNGNAPPQLASQPAASNWKQKGRAEALR
;
A
#
# COMPACT_ATOMS: atom_id res chain seq x y z
N MET A 1 -9.99 -25.12 42.98
CA MET A 1 -9.82 -23.80 43.62
C MET A 1 -9.98 -22.78 42.51
N CYS A 2 -10.90 -21.83 42.71
CA CYS A 2 -11.54 -21.00 41.70
C CYS A 2 -10.59 -20.15 40.90
N GLY A 3 -10.62 -20.32 39.56
CA GLY A 3 -10.12 -19.34 38.63
C GLY A 3 -11.16 -18.23 38.48
N GLU A 4 -10.79 -17.01 38.84
CA GLU A 4 -11.61 -15.84 38.63
C GLU A 4 -11.82 -15.61 37.13
N SER A 5 -13.04 -15.79 36.68
CA SER A 5 -13.49 -15.39 35.36
C SER A 5 -13.56 -13.86 35.34
N VAL A 6 -12.56 -13.21 34.79
CA VAL A 6 -12.63 -11.79 34.43
C VAL A 6 -13.80 -11.65 33.46
N SER A 7 -14.86 -10.98 33.91
CA SER A 7 -16.10 -10.85 33.17
C SER A 7 -15.86 -10.08 31.87
N LYS A 8 -16.29 -10.63 30.74
CA LYS A 8 -16.32 -9.99 29.41
C LYS A 8 -17.02 -8.63 29.38
N THR A 9 -17.68 -8.24 30.47
CA THR A 9 -18.49 -7.02 30.59
C THR A 9 -17.67 -5.78 30.97
N GLU A 10 -16.47 -5.91 31.54
CA GLU A 10 -15.64 -4.76 31.91
C GLU A 10 -14.79 -4.21 30.75
N CYS A 11 -14.47 -5.03 29.74
CA CYS A 11 -13.68 -4.62 28.57
C CYS A 11 -14.49 -3.74 27.57
N LEU A 12 -15.82 -3.69 27.65
CA LEU A 12 -16.72 -2.98 26.72
C LEU A 12 -16.94 -1.50 27.05
N LYS A 13 -16.39 -0.98 28.16
CA LYS A 13 -16.73 0.36 28.66
C LYS A 13 -15.97 1.53 28.02
N ILE A 14 -14.94 1.30 27.24
CA ILE A 14 -14.04 2.36 26.73
C ILE A 14 -14.10 2.53 25.20
N MET A 15 -14.69 1.60 24.48
CA MET A 15 -14.75 1.62 23.01
C MET A 15 -15.59 2.80 22.48
N PHE A 16 -15.14 3.44 21.42
CA PHE A 16 -15.89 4.46 20.70
C PHE A 16 -17.25 3.92 20.21
N LYS A 17 -18.26 4.77 20.22
CA LYS A 17 -19.59 4.45 19.66
C LYS A 17 -19.70 4.86 18.19
N LYS A 18 -18.97 5.88 17.79
CA LYS A 18 -19.00 6.42 16.42
C LYS A 18 -17.63 6.95 16.00
N ILE A 19 -17.17 6.53 14.83
CA ILE A 19 -15.91 6.94 14.22
C ILE A 19 -16.16 7.56 12.85
N LEU A 20 -15.55 8.72 12.56
CA LEU A 20 -15.50 9.31 11.24
C LEU A 20 -14.26 8.80 10.50
N ILE A 21 -14.44 8.37 9.25
CA ILE A 21 -13.36 7.91 8.36
C ILE A 21 -12.98 9.05 7.42
N ALA A 22 -11.84 9.69 7.70
CA ALA A 22 -11.33 10.83 6.93
C ALA A 22 -10.49 10.37 5.72
N ASN A 23 -11.06 9.47 4.93
CA ASN A 23 -10.39 8.90 3.76
C ASN A 23 -11.43 8.36 2.75
N ARG A 24 -10.94 7.81 1.63
CA ARG A 24 -11.73 7.27 0.52
C ARG A 24 -11.20 5.91 0.04
N GLY A 25 -11.86 5.33 -0.93
CA GLY A 25 -11.38 4.13 -1.63
C GLY A 25 -11.33 2.89 -0.75
N GLU A 26 -10.36 2.03 -1.03
CA GLU A 26 -10.26 0.72 -0.37
C GLU A 26 -9.96 0.83 1.13
N ILE A 27 -9.13 1.81 1.53
CA ILE A 27 -8.78 1.97 2.95
C ILE A 27 -9.97 2.44 3.79
N ALA A 28 -10.82 3.32 3.25
CA ALA A 28 -12.04 3.70 3.94
C ALA A 28 -12.98 2.49 4.11
N VAL A 29 -13.12 1.64 3.10
CA VAL A 29 -13.87 0.37 3.20
C VAL A 29 -13.26 -0.55 4.25
N ARG A 30 -11.91 -0.66 4.29
CA ARG A 30 -11.20 -1.47 5.28
C ARG A 30 -11.48 -1.02 6.72
N VAL A 31 -11.41 0.29 6.97
CA VAL A 31 -11.69 0.87 8.29
C VAL A 31 -13.17 0.72 8.67
N ILE A 32 -14.11 0.94 7.73
CA ILE A 32 -15.54 0.74 7.97
C ILE A 32 -15.83 -0.69 8.42
N ARG A 33 -15.23 -1.69 7.75
CA ARG A 33 -15.37 -3.11 8.14
C ARG A 33 -14.90 -3.36 9.57
N ALA A 34 -13.71 -2.86 9.92
CA ALA A 34 -13.18 -3.00 11.27
C ALA A 34 -14.07 -2.35 12.33
N CYS A 35 -14.63 -1.17 12.04
CA CYS A 35 -15.59 -0.51 12.93
C CYS A 35 -16.86 -1.35 13.12
N HIS A 36 -17.44 -1.89 12.03
CA HIS A 36 -18.64 -2.72 12.10
C HIS A 36 -18.42 -4.01 12.90
N GLU A 37 -17.23 -4.63 12.81
CA GLU A 37 -16.86 -5.82 13.60
C GLU A 37 -16.82 -5.52 15.11
N PHE A 38 -16.56 -4.27 15.49
CA PHE A 38 -16.66 -3.78 16.88
C PHE A 38 -18.06 -3.26 17.26
N GLY A 39 -19.02 -3.22 16.33
CA GLY A 39 -20.33 -2.59 16.55
C GLY A 39 -20.26 -1.07 16.65
N ILE A 40 -19.22 -0.44 16.08
CA ILE A 40 -19.01 1.01 16.04
C ILE A 40 -19.68 1.59 14.81
N SER A 41 -20.55 2.60 15.00
CA SER A 41 -21.15 3.33 13.89
C SER A 41 -20.12 4.15 13.11
N THR A 42 -20.30 4.25 11.80
CA THR A 42 -19.33 4.83 10.88
C THR A 42 -19.88 6.05 10.16
N VAL A 43 -19.07 7.10 10.05
CA VAL A 43 -19.35 8.29 9.25
C VAL A 43 -18.32 8.39 8.15
N ALA A 44 -18.74 8.27 6.89
CA ALA A 44 -17.89 8.55 5.75
C ALA A 44 -17.97 10.02 5.33
N VAL A 45 -16.87 10.56 4.83
CA VAL A 45 -16.85 11.83 4.10
C VAL A 45 -16.55 11.57 2.63
N TYR A 46 -17.10 12.41 1.74
CA TYR A 46 -16.88 12.23 0.30
C TYR A 46 -16.88 13.56 -0.46
N SER A 47 -16.06 13.64 -1.50
CA SER A 47 -16.16 14.69 -2.52
C SER A 47 -17.26 14.35 -3.53
N GLU A 48 -17.69 15.33 -4.32
CA GLU A 48 -18.78 15.15 -5.30
C GLU A 48 -18.59 13.97 -6.24
N VAL A 49 -17.35 13.72 -6.71
CA VAL A 49 -17.03 12.60 -7.62
C VAL A 49 -17.07 11.24 -6.92
N ASP A 50 -16.91 11.21 -5.59
CA ASP A 50 -16.97 9.99 -4.80
C ASP A 50 -18.36 9.66 -4.26
N ARG A 51 -19.39 10.44 -4.59
CA ARG A 51 -20.75 10.25 -4.06
C ARG A 51 -21.28 8.83 -4.20
N ALA A 52 -20.92 8.15 -5.29
CA ALA A 52 -21.32 6.76 -5.56
C ALA A 52 -20.27 5.72 -5.12
N SER A 53 -19.15 6.14 -4.52
CA SER A 53 -18.06 5.25 -4.14
C SER A 53 -18.46 4.23 -3.07
N LEU A 54 -17.78 3.09 -3.07
CA LEU A 54 -18.13 1.95 -2.21
C LEU A 54 -18.11 2.28 -0.72
N HIS A 55 -17.15 3.11 -0.26
CA HIS A 55 -17.06 3.52 1.14
C HIS A 55 -18.27 4.35 1.59
N VAL A 56 -18.82 5.21 0.70
CA VAL A 56 -20.03 5.99 0.96
C VAL A 56 -21.25 5.08 1.14
N ARG A 57 -21.32 4.03 0.31
CA ARG A 57 -22.43 3.04 0.34
C ARG A 57 -22.36 2.08 1.52
N LYS A 58 -21.18 1.93 2.13
CA LYS A 58 -20.95 0.96 3.22
C LYS A 58 -20.98 1.59 4.61
N ALA A 59 -20.78 2.89 4.73
CA ALA A 59 -20.87 3.60 5.99
C ALA A 59 -22.33 3.75 6.44
N ASP A 60 -22.54 3.89 7.75
CA ASP A 60 -23.88 4.11 8.32
C ASP A 60 -24.39 5.52 8.00
N GLU A 61 -23.48 6.50 7.96
CA GLU A 61 -23.74 7.88 7.58
C GLU A 61 -22.68 8.38 6.59
N ALA A 62 -23.05 9.28 5.67
CA ALA A 62 -22.10 9.87 4.73
C ALA A 62 -22.40 11.33 4.44
N TYR A 63 -21.35 12.17 4.37
CA TYR A 63 -21.46 13.62 4.21
C TYR A 63 -20.53 14.14 3.12
N SER A 64 -21.08 15.02 2.27
CA SER A 64 -20.28 15.71 1.27
C SER A 64 -19.40 16.77 1.93
N ILE A 65 -18.13 16.82 1.51
CA ILE A 65 -17.13 17.80 2.00
C ILE A 65 -16.64 18.74 0.91
N GLY A 66 -17.22 18.68 -0.30
CA GLY A 66 -16.97 19.64 -1.38
C GLY A 66 -16.65 19.00 -2.73
N PRO A 67 -16.12 19.80 -3.67
CA PRO A 67 -15.86 19.38 -5.04
C PRO A 67 -14.70 18.37 -5.15
N ALA A 68 -14.42 17.93 -6.38
CA ALA A 68 -13.44 16.88 -6.67
C ALA A 68 -12.00 17.16 -6.17
N PRO A 69 -11.41 18.38 -6.36
CA PRO A 69 -10.03 18.61 -5.93
C PRO A 69 -9.81 18.30 -4.45
N ALA A 70 -8.77 17.51 -4.13
CA ALA A 70 -8.46 17.13 -2.74
C ALA A 70 -8.22 18.34 -1.83
N SER A 71 -7.63 19.42 -2.36
CA SER A 71 -7.42 20.70 -1.65
C SER A 71 -8.72 21.39 -1.23
N GLU A 72 -9.83 21.06 -1.87
CA GLU A 72 -11.16 21.63 -1.59
C GLU A 72 -12.07 20.65 -0.83
N SER A 73 -11.63 19.40 -0.65
CA SER A 73 -12.38 18.29 -0.04
C SER A 73 -11.57 17.54 1.02
N TYR A 74 -10.89 16.46 0.68
CA TYR A 74 -10.21 15.56 1.62
C TYR A 74 -9.03 16.19 2.40
N LEU A 75 -8.46 17.29 1.92
CA LEU A 75 -7.44 18.06 2.64
C LEU A 75 -8.03 19.23 3.47
N ARG A 76 -9.35 19.39 3.47
CA ARG A 76 -10.06 20.40 4.28
C ARG A 76 -10.39 19.83 5.66
N GLY A 77 -9.40 19.86 6.55
CA GLY A 77 -9.54 19.39 7.93
C GLY A 77 -10.65 20.11 8.69
N ASP A 78 -10.89 21.39 8.39
CA ASP A 78 -11.99 22.19 8.96
C ASP A 78 -13.37 21.60 8.63
N LYS A 79 -13.62 21.22 7.38
CA LYS A 79 -14.89 20.60 6.96
C LYS A 79 -15.06 19.20 7.57
N ILE A 80 -13.98 18.42 7.65
CA ILE A 80 -14.00 17.09 8.27
C ILE A 80 -14.35 17.19 9.76
N LEU A 81 -13.73 18.14 10.48
CA LEU A 81 -14.04 18.40 11.89
C LEU A 81 -15.48 18.89 12.11
N GLU A 82 -16.00 19.73 11.21
CA GLU A 82 -17.40 20.15 11.25
C GLU A 82 -18.35 18.96 11.15
N VAL A 83 -18.10 18.03 10.19
CA VAL A 83 -18.89 16.80 10.06
C VAL A 83 -18.77 15.95 11.32
N ALA A 84 -17.56 15.78 11.88
CA ALA A 84 -17.36 15.00 13.09
C ALA A 84 -18.15 15.56 14.28
N ARG A 85 -18.14 16.87 14.50
CA ARG A 85 -18.93 17.55 15.55
C ARG A 85 -20.43 17.36 15.33
N ARG A 86 -20.91 17.59 14.11
CA ARG A 86 -22.32 17.49 13.76
C ARG A 86 -22.90 16.08 13.95
N THR A 87 -22.08 15.06 13.67
CA THR A 87 -22.49 13.65 13.78
C THR A 87 -22.25 13.05 15.16
N GLY A 88 -21.55 13.77 16.05
CA GLY A 88 -21.15 13.26 17.36
C GLY A 88 -20.09 12.15 17.27
N ALA A 89 -19.25 12.13 16.22
CA ALA A 89 -18.14 11.21 16.12
C ALA A 89 -17.11 11.48 17.22
N GLN A 90 -16.73 10.44 17.95
CA GLN A 90 -15.80 10.53 19.09
C GLN A 90 -14.33 10.42 18.65
N ALA A 91 -14.10 9.82 17.49
CA ALA A 91 -12.78 9.68 16.92
C ALA A 91 -12.81 9.83 15.39
N ILE A 92 -11.63 10.13 14.83
CA ILE A 92 -11.38 10.21 13.38
C ILE A 92 -10.28 9.22 13.03
N HIS A 93 -10.56 8.31 12.08
CA HIS A 93 -9.56 7.44 11.48
C HIS A 93 -9.10 8.04 10.15
N PRO A 94 -7.83 8.45 10.01
CA PRO A 94 -7.36 9.11 8.80
C PRO A 94 -6.98 8.13 7.67
N GLY A 95 -6.89 6.83 7.94
CA GLY A 95 -6.32 5.85 7.01
C GLY A 95 -4.85 6.13 6.71
N TYR A 96 -4.51 6.26 5.42
CA TYR A 96 -3.20 6.69 4.92
C TYR A 96 -3.37 7.73 3.79
N GLY A 97 -2.33 8.53 3.52
CA GLY A 97 -2.43 9.68 2.62
C GLY A 97 -3.27 10.82 3.20
N PHE A 98 -3.60 11.81 2.39
CA PHE A 98 -4.34 13.02 2.79
C PHE A 98 -3.86 13.64 4.12
N LEU A 99 -4.68 13.59 5.16
CA LEU A 99 -4.39 14.20 6.46
C LEU A 99 -3.79 13.22 7.48
N SER A 100 -3.43 12.00 7.09
CA SER A 100 -2.97 10.97 8.03
C SER A 100 -1.63 11.30 8.72
N GLU A 101 -0.79 12.14 8.12
CA GLU A 101 0.49 12.61 8.66
C GLU A 101 0.49 14.12 8.90
N ASN A 102 -0.69 14.73 9.00
CA ASN A 102 -0.82 16.17 9.23
C ASN A 102 -0.95 16.50 10.72
N ALA A 103 0.17 16.97 11.31
CA ALA A 103 0.22 17.29 12.74
C ALA A 103 -0.78 18.39 13.13
N ASN A 104 -1.00 19.40 12.29
CA ASN A 104 -1.97 20.47 12.55
C ASN A 104 -3.40 19.94 12.60
N PHE A 105 -3.74 18.99 11.72
CA PHE A 105 -5.06 18.37 11.76
C PHE A 105 -5.25 17.49 13.00
N ALA A 106 -4.23 16.71 13.37
CA ALA A 106 -4.26 15.91 14.59
C ALA A 106 -4.40 16.79 15.85
N GLN A 107 -3.72 17.95 15.87
CA GLN A 107 -3.88 18.94 16.96
C GLN A 107 -5.28 19.53 16.96
N ALA A 108 -5.84 19.91 15.82
CA ALA A 108 -7.18 20.44 15.70
C ALA A 108 -8.26 19.41 16.14
N CYS A 109 -8.02 18.12 15.92
CA CYS A 109 -8.87 17.05 16.48
C CYS A 109 -8.83 17.06 18.01
N ALA A 110 -7.62 17.11 18.60
CA ALA A 110 -7.43 17.15 20.05
C ALA A 110 -8.10 18.38 20.69
N ASP A 111 -7.92 19.56 20.09
CA ASP A 111 -8.54 20.82 20.53
C ASP A 111 -10.08 20.76 20.46
N ALA A 112 -10.61 19.96 19.54
CA ALA A 112 -12.04 19.72 19.40
C ALA A 112 -12.59 18.62 20.35
N GLY A 113 -11.74 17.97 21.16
CA GLY A 113 -12.10 16.83 21.99
C GLY A 113 -12.43 15.56 21.21
N ILE A 114 -11.92 15.44 19.97
CA ILE A 114 -12.12 14.29 19.09
C ILE A 114 -10.80 13.53 19.00
N LYS A 115 -10.83 12.22 19.29
CA LYS A 115 -9.61 11.40 19.23
C LYS A 115 -9.14 11.19 17.80
N PHE A 116 -7.91 11.60 17.48
CA PHE A 116 -7.24 11.21 16.25
C PHE A 116 -6.69 9.79 16.41
N ILE A 117 -7.08 8.85 15.53
CA ILE A 117 -6.59 7.46 15.54
C ILE A 117 -5.26 7.40 14.80
N GLY A 118 -4.19 7.58 15.53
CA GLY A 118 -2.82 7.70 15.04
C GLY A 118 -1.89 8.22 16.12
N PRO A 119 -0.67 8.65 15.74
CA PRO A 119 0.31 9.20 16.66
C PRO A 119 -0.06 10.62 17.13
N THR A 120 0.70 11.11 18.11
CA THR A 120 0.55 12.48 18.60
C THR A 120 1.05 13.51 17.57
N PRO A 121 0.50 14.75 17.58
CA PRO A 121 1.01 15.83 16.71
C PRO A 121 2.52 16.03 16.85
N LYS A 122 3.04 15.99 18.08
CA LYS A 122 4.47 16.16 18.38
C LYS A 122 5.35 15.08 17.75
N SER A 123 4.90 13.81 17.77
CA SER A 123 5.62 12.70 17.10
C SER A 123 5.63 12.88 15.58
N MET A 124 4.50 13.32 15.00
CA MET A 124 4.42 13.63 13.56
C MET A 124 5.37 14.76 13.16
N GLU A 125 5.39 15.87 13.90
CA GLU A 125 6.27 17.01 13.63
C GLU A 125 7.76 16.65 13.74
N MET A 126 8.10 15.82 14.74
CA MET A 126 9.47 15.35 14.94
C MET A 126 9.93 14.50 13.76
N MET A 127 9.11 13.52 13.35
CA MET A 127 9.47 12.56 12.32
C MET A 127 9.23 13.08 10.90
N GLY A 128 8.38 14.07 10.71
CA GLY A 128 8.09 14.66 9.40
C GLY A 128 9.23 15.54 8.83
N SER A 129 10.21 15.95 9.64
CA SER A 129 11.39 16.68 9.17
C SER A 129 12.59 15.74 9.12
N LYS A 130 13.09 15.43 7.91
CA LYS A 130 14.21 14.49 7.72
C LYS A 130 15.46 14.87 8.50
N THR A 131 15.83 16.15 8.50
CA THR A 131 17.03 16.64 9.20
C THR A 131 16.85 16.62 10.72
N ARG A 132 15.67 17.03 11.22
CA ARG A 132 15.37 16.95 12.67
C ARG A 132 15.28 15.50 13.15
N ALA A 133 14.58 14.64 12.40
CA ALA A 133 14.50 13.22 12.70
C ALA A 133 15.89 12.60 12.74
N ARG A 134 16.73 12.83 11.72
CA ARG A 134 18.09 12.33 11.66
C ARG A 134 18.91 12.75 12.87
N HIS A 135 18.96 14.05 13.19
CA HIS A 135 19.72 14.56 14.34
C HIS A 135 19.27 13.94 15.67
N HIS A 136 17.97 13.74 15.85
CA HIS A 136 17.42 13.12 17.07
C HIS A 136 17.75 11.64 17.15
N MET A 137 17.65 10.93 16.04
CA MET A 137 17.87 9.48 15.97
C MET A 137 19.37 9.10 16.02
N GLU A 138 20.27 9.94 15.48
CA GLU A 138 21.73 9.75 15.64
C GLU A 138 22.14 9.73 17.10
N LYS A 139 21.55 10.59 17.94
CA LYS A 139 21.79 10.60 19.39
C LYS A 139 21.29 9.31 20.07
N ALA A 140 20.29 8.65 19.51
CA ALA A 140 19.77 7.38 19.98
C ALA A 140 20.57 6.17 19.44
N GLY A 141 21.65 6.39 18.68
CA GLY A 141 22.51 5.34 18.12
C GLY A 141 21.86 4.56 16.98
N ILE A 142 20.94 5.18 16.25
CA ILE A 142 20.30 4.58 15.08
C ILE A 142 21.27 4.59 13.89
N PRO A 143 21.41 3.49 13.12
CA PRO A 143 22.31 3.43 11.98
C PRO A 143 21.77 4.28 10.80
N PHE A 144 22.59 5.18 10.31
CA PHE A 144 22.31 5.98 9.11
C PHE A 144 23.32 5.72 8.01
N VAL A 145 22.91 5.97 6.77
CA VAL A 145 23.85 6.05 5.66
C VAL A 145 24.90 7.14 5.98
N PRO A 146 26.21 6.85 5.89
CA PRO A 146 27.26 7.83 6.16
C PRO A 146 27.09 9.11 5.30
N GLY A 147 27.12 10.28 5.94
CA GLY A 147 26.90 11.56 5.26
C GLY A 147 26.79 12.73 6.24
N THR A 148 26.01 13.76 5.89
CA THR A 148 25.71 14.89 6.79
C THR A 148 24.41 14.69 7.53
N ALA A 149 24.37 15.12 8.79
CA ALA A 149 23.13 15.12 9.60
C ALA A 149 22.26 16.36 9.36
N ARG A 150 22.81 17.38 8.68
CA ARG A 150 22.18 18.67 8.39
C ARG A 150 22.39 19.04 6.92
N GLY A 151 21.70 20.08 6.48
CA GLY A 151 21.92 20.66 5.17
C GLY A 151 23.35 21.17 5.00
N LEU A 152 23.83 21.12 3.78
CA LEU A 152 25.12 21.63 3.36
C LEU A 152 25.12 23.16 3.38
N THR A 153 26.19 23.75 3.88
CA THR A 153 26.37 25.22 3.93
C THR A 153 27.18 25.76 2.76
N SER A 154 28.04 24.91 2.15
CA SER A 154 28.86 25.31 1.00
C SER A 154 29.18 24.10 0.09
N THR A 155 29.72 24.39 -1.10
CA THR A 155 30.23 23.36 -2.03
C THR A 155 31.48 22.70 -1.47
N GLU A 156 32.35 23.44 -0.80
CA GLU A 156 33.57 22.92 -0.19
C GLU A 156 33.25 21.87 0.89
N GLU A 157 32.25 22.14 1.73
CA GLU A 157 31.75 21.15 2.71
C GLU A 157 31.23 19.88 2.00
N ALA A 158 30.50 20.02 0.89
CA ALA A 158 30.03 18.90 0.12
C ALA A 158 31.19 18.05 -0.45
N GLU A 159 32.26 18.70 -0.94
CA GLU A 159 33.45 18.03 -1.44
C GLU A 159 34.17 17.25 -0.32
N GLU A 160 34.37 17.86 0.84
CA GLU A 160 35.03 17.23 2.00
C GLU A 160 34.24 15.99 2.47
N VAL A 161 32.92 16.12 2.56
CA VAL A 161 32.06 14.99 2.96
C VAL A 161 32.09 13.89 1.91
N ALA A 162 31.99 14.23 0.61
CA ALA A 162 32.02 13.25 -0.48
C ALA A 162 33.35 12.47 -0.51
N GLU A 163 34.48 13.13 -0.28
CA GLU A 163 35.79 12.48 -0.18
C GLU A 163 35.87 11.55 1.03
N ARG A 164 35.34 11.97 2.18
CA ARG A 164 35.34 11.16 3.40
C ARG A 164 34.49 9.90 3.28
N VAL A 165 33.27 9.98 2.70
CA VAL A 165 32.36 8.83 2.58
C VAL A 165 32.62 8.00 1.31
N GLY A 166 33.38 8.57 0.35
CA GLY A 166 33.72 7.96 -0.93
C GLY A 166 32.58 8.03 -1.96
N TYR A 167 32.95 8.27 -3.22
CA TYR A 167 31.99 8.23 -4.34
C TYR A 167 31.54 6.79 -4.63
N PRO A 168 30.33 6.59 -5.23
CA PRO A 168 29.33 7.61 -5.53
C PRO A 168 28.63 8.14 -4.28
N VAL A 169 28.12 9.38 -4.35
CA VAL A 169 27.34 10.01 -3.31
C VAL A 169 25.96 10.43 -3.82
N MET A 170 25.01 10.59 -2.89
CA MET A 170 23.67 11.04 -3.18
C MET A 170 23.40 12.39 -2.53
N LEU A 171 23.04 13.38 -3.32
CA LEU A 171 22.50 14.65 -2.84
C LEU A 171 20.98 14.52 -2.68
N LYS A 172 20.42 15.01 -1.58
CA LYS A 172 18.99 14.90 -1.27
C LYS A 172 18.45 16.22 -0.69
N ALA A 173 17.29 16.67 -1.19
CA ALA A 173 16.57 17.79 -0.59
C ALA A 173 16.05 17.42 0.80
N ALA A 174 16.25 18.30 1.79
CA ALA A 174 15.80 18.08 3.17
C ALA A 174 14.27 18.03 3.28
N ALA A 175 13.57 18.91 2.56
CA ALA A 175 12.12 18.94 2.47
C ALA A 175 11.54 17.98 1.41
N GLY A 176 12.38 17.21 0.71
CA GLY A 176 12.00 16.35 -0.42
C GLY A 176 11.36 15.02 0.00
N GLY A 177 10.53 14.48 -0.88
CA GLY A 177 9.91 13.15 -0.75
C GLY A 177 9.66 12.52 -2.13
N GLY A 178 9.44 11.18 -2.17
CA GLY A 178 9.11 10.49 -3.42
C GLY A 178 10.19 10.56 -4.52
N GLY A 179 11.46 10.71 -4.16
CA GLY A 179 12.58 10.76 -5.11
C GLY A 179 12.84 12.13 -5.78
N LYS A 180 12.03 13.16 -5.51
CA LYS A 180 12.27 14.52 -6.01
C LYS A 180 13.41 15.19 -5.24
N GLY A 181 14.25 15.94 -5.96
CA GLY A 181 15.42 16.61 -5.36
C GLY A 181 16.55 15.66 -5.00
N MET A 182 16.62 14.47 -5.63
CA MET A 182 17.72 13.52 -5.47
C MET A 182 18.65 13.55 -6.70
N ARG A 183 19.98 13.55 -6.46
CA ARG A 183 21.00 13.49 -7.51
C ARG A 183 22.10 12.52 -7.12
N LEU A 184 22.33 11.51 -7.96
CA LEU A 184 23.47 10.62 -7.86
C LEU A 184 24.69 11.29 -8.50
N VAL A 185 25.82 11.30 -7.78
CA VAL A 185 27.08 11.92 -8.20
C VAL A 185 28.16 10.85 -8.16
N HIS A 186 28.72 10.53 -9.32
CA HIS A 186 29.71 9.46 -9.46
C HIS A 186 31.15 9.91 -9.20
N ALA A 187 31.45 11.20 -9.43
CA ALA A 187 32.79 11.73 -9.32
C ALA A 187 32.81 13.20 -8.89
N ARG A 188 33.95 13.66 -8.36
CA ARG A 188 34.16 15.01 -7.85
C ARG A 188 33.79 16.12 -8.84
N ASN A 189 34.16 15.95 -10.12
CA ASN A 189 33.90 16.95 -11.16
C ASN A 189 32.40 17.20 -11.43
N GLU A 190 31.52 16.28 -11.03
CA GLU A 190 30.06 16.41 -11.18
C GLU A 190 29.40 17.12 -10.00
N LEU A 191 30.06 17.14 -8.82
CA LEU A 191 29.42 17.47 -7.55
C LEU A 191 28.86 18.89 -7.51
N ARG A 192 29.61 19.90 -7.97
CA ARG A 192 29.19 21.31 -7.94
C ARG A 192 27.91 21.53 -8.75
N SER A 193 27.88 21.11 -9.99
CA SER A 193 26.72 21.29 -10.86
C SER A 193 25.50 20.49 -10.39
N ALA A 194 25.72 19.31 -9.82
CA ALA A 194 24.68 18.48 -9.24
C ALA A 194 24.07 19.13 -7.98
N LEU A 195 24.91 19.77 -7.12
CA LEU A 195 24.47 20.47 -5.91
C LEU A 195 23.60 21.69 -6.28
N GLU A 196 24.09 22.56 -7.20
CA GLU A 196 23.34 23.72 -7.66
C GLU A 196 21.99 23.33 -8.27
N SER A 197 21.98 22.26 -9.07
CA SER A 197 20.75 21.71 -9.66
C SER A 197 19.79 21.18 -8.60
N ALA A 198 20.29 20.43 -7.60
CA ALA A 198 19.48 19.90 -6.51
C ALA A 198 18.87 21.01 -5.65
N GLN A 199 19.65 22.04 -5.30
CA GLN A 199 19.19 23.20 -4.53
C GLN A 199 18.11 23.99 -5.29
N SER A 200 18.32 24.23 -6.59
CA SER A 200 17.34 24.93 -7.44
C SER A 200 16.02 24.15 -7.58
N GLU A 201 16.10 22.82 -7.71
CA GLU A 201 14.92 21.97 -7.77
C GLU A 201 14.18 21.93 -6.43
N ALA A 202 14.92 21.82 -5.32
CA ALA A 202 14.38 21.82 -3.96
C ALA A 202 13.63 23.13 -3.69
N GLN A 203 14.24 24.27 -3.99
CA GLN A 203 13.61 25.60 -3.83
C GLN A 203 12.32 25.73 -4.63
N ARG A 204 12.30 25.26 -5.89
CA ARG A 204 11.10 25.36 -6.74
C ARG A 204 9.99 24.40 -6.34
N SER A 205 10.35 23.20 -5.87
CA SER A 205 9.38 22.14 -5.59
C SER A 205 8.83 22.19 -4.17
N PHE A 206 9.65 22.68 -3.21
CA PHE A 206 9.34 22.61 -1.78
C PHE A 206 9.43 23.96 -1.07
N GLY A 207 9.92 25.01 -1.73
CA GLY A 207 10.15 26.32 -1.11
C GLY A 207 11.35 26.38 -0.16
N ASP A 208 12.17 25.32 -0.13
CA ASP A 208 13.34 25.17 0.71
C ASP A 208 14.49 24.62 -0.12
N SER A 209 15.64 25.31 -0.12
CA SER A 209 16.84 24.93 -0.87
C SER A 209 17.81 24.02 -0.09
N GLU A 210 17.45 23.63 1.14
CA GLU A 210 18.31 22.78 1.96
C GLU A 210 18.54 21.42 1.30
N VAL A 211 19.83 21.09 1.07
CA VAL A 211 20.29 19.82 0.50
C VAL A 211 21.33 19.20 1.42
N TYR A 212 21.25 17.92 1.69
CA TYR A 212 22.27 17.16 2.39
C TYR A 212 22.91 16.10 1.49
N ILE A 213 24.05 15.56 1.91
CA ILE A 213 24.82 14.56 1.15
C ILE A 213 25.02 13.30 1.97
N GLU A 214 24.94 12.17 1.31
CA GLU A 214 25.23 10.86 1.91
C GLU A 214 25.89 9.91 0.90
N LYS A 215 26.51 8.85 1.39
CA LYS A 215 26.99 7.73 0.55
C LYS A 215 25.83 7.18 -0.29
N ALA A 216 26.03 7.00 -1.58
CA ALA A 216 25.03 6.33 -2.41
C ALA A 216 25.09 4.82 -2.18
N ILE A 217 23.99 4.24 -1.76
CA ILE A 217 23.82 2.78 -1.73
C ILE A 217 23.30 2.36 -3.10
N LEU A 218 24.12 1.64 -3.85
CA LEU A 218 23.77 1.19 -5.19
C LEU A 218 22.88 -0.06 -5.11
N ASN A 219 21.80 -0.06 -5.91
CA ASN A 219 20.82 -1.16 -5.94
C ASN A 219 20.39 -1.63 -4.54
N PRO A 220 19.96 -0.70 -3.65
CA PRO A 220 19.57 -1.09 -2.32
C PRO A 220 18.27 -1.88 -2.34
N ARG A 221 18.03 -2.66 -1.29
CA ARG A 221 16.68 -3.10 -0.97
C ARG A 221 16.00 -2.05 -0.09
N HIS A 222 14.70 -1.94 -0.29
CA HIS A 222 13.81 -1.16 0.57
C HIS A 222 13.08 -2.14 1.48
N ILE A 223 13.50 -2.21 2.72
CA ILE A 223 12.89 -3.09 3.75
C ILE A 223 12.36 -2.20 4.85
N GLU A 224 11.17 -2.52 5.32
CA GLU A 224 10.53 -1.74 6.37
C GLU A 224 10.07 -2.61 7.52
N MET A 225 10.04 -2.06 8.73
CA MET A 225 9.62 -2.74 9.95
C MET A 225 8.31 -2.15 10.47
N GLN A 226 7.28 -2.97 10.56
CA GLN A 226 6.03 -2.57 11.18
C GLN A 226 6.21 -2.45 12.69
N ILE A 227 5.85 -1.30 13.27
CA ILE A 227 5.79 -1.11 14.71
C ILE A 227 4.34 -0.85 15.16
N LEU A 228 4.10 -1.16 16.43
CA LEU A 228 2.86 -0.84 17.11
C LEU A 228 3.20 -0.43 18.54
N ALA A 229 2.69 0.73 18.97
CA ALA A 229 2.95 1.27 20.30
C ALA A 229 1.65 1.74 20.96
N ASP A 230 1.46 1.43 22.25
CA ASP A 230 0.32 1.92 23.01
C ASP A 230 0.63 3.23 23.76
N GLU A 231 -0.38 3.80 24.40
CA GLU A 231 -0.26 5.02 25.19
C GLU A 231 0.34 4.77 26.59
N HIS A 232 0.71 3.51 26.91
CA HIS A 232 1.24 3.08 28.20
C HIS A 232 2.75 2.77 28.16
N GLY A 233 3.40 3.03 27.00
CA GLY A 233 4.84 2.83 26.82
C GLY A 233 5.22 1.46 26.28
N ASN A 234 4.28 0.57 25.99
CA ASN A 234 4.59 -0.70 25.33
C ASN A 234 4.76 -0.48 23.83
N THR A 235 5.86 -0.98 23.28
CA THR A 235 6.18 -0.90 21.85
C THR A 235 6.67 -2.25 21.37
N VAL A 236 6.12 -2.74 20.27
CA VAL A 236 6.49 -4.00 19.62
C VAL A 236 6.74 -3.81 18.14
N TRP A 237 7.54 -4.68 17.55
CA TRP A 237 7.67 -4.81 16.10
C TRP A 237 6.96 -6.09 15.62
N LEU A 238 6.38 -6.04 14.42
CA LEU A 238 5.52 -7.10 13.88
C LEU A 238 6.08 -7.77 12.61
N GLY A 239 7.39 -7.69 12.44
CA GLY A 239 8.08 -8.21 11.26
C GLY A 239 8.30 -7.17 10.18
N GLU A 240 9.15 -7.56 9.24
CA GLU A 240 9.52 -6.74 8.10
C GLU A 240 8.65 -7.02 6.87
N ARG A 241 8.64 -6.03 5.97
CA ARG A 241 8.14 -6.12 4.61
C ARG A 241 9.24 -5.78 3.61
N GLU A 242 9.32 -6.53 2.53
CA GLU A 242 10.16 -6.25 1.37
C GLU A 242 9.38 -5.37 0.39
N CYS A 243 9.85 -4.17 0.16
CA CYS A 243 9.18 -3.15 -0.66
C CYS A 243 10.06 -2.64 -1.82
N SER A 244 11.04 -3.45 -2.27
CA SER A 244 12.01 -3.05 -3.30
C SER A 244 11.40 -2.95 -4.69
N ILE A 245 10.27 -3.63 -4.98
CA ILE A 245 9.65 -3.56 -6.30
C ILE A 245 8.87 -2.26 -6.42
N GLN A 246 9.52 -1.28 -7.06
CA GLN A 246 9.04 0.08 -7.18
C GLN A 246 9.08 0.54 -8.63
N ARG A 247 8.17 1.43 -9.00
CA ARG A 247 8.20 2.16 -10.26
C ARG A 247 8.23 3.65 -9.95
N ARG A 248 9.30 4.36 -10.39
CA ARG A 248 9.48 5.79 -10.10
C ARG A 248 9.34 6.10 -8.59
N HIS A 249 9.97 5.27 -7.74
CA HIS A 249 9.92 5.33 -6.27
C HIS A 249 8.53 5.07 -5.64
N GLN A 250 7.56 4.62 -6.41
CA GLN A 250 6.27 4.17 -5.90
C GLN A 250 6.27 2.65 -5.76
N LYS A 251 5.98 2.12 -4.58
CA LYS A 251 5.85 0.69 -4.31
C LYS A 251 4.73 0.10 -5.19
N VAL A 252 4.96 -1.06 -5.76
CA VAL A 252 4.05 -1.73 -6.71
C VAL A 252 3.67 -3.12 -6.22
N LEU A 253 4.67 -3.87 -5.69
CA LEU A 253 4.50 -5.18 -5.12
C LEU A 253 5.30 -5.27 -3.82
N GLU A 254 4.69 -5.81 -2.79
CA GLU A 254 5.29 -6.00 -1.46
C GLU A 254 5.13 -7.44 -0.99
N GLU A 255 6.08 -7.91 -0.18
CA GLU A 255 5.99 -9.23 0.43
C GLU A 255 6.46 -9.24 1.89
N ALA A 256 5.94 -10.16 2.66
CA ALA A 256 6.36 -10.44 4.03
C ALA A 256 6.39 -11.96 4.28
N PRO A 257 7.47 -12.47 4.93
CA PRO A 257 8.72 -11.78 5.27
C PRO A 257 9.61 -11.53 4.05
N SER A 258 10.66 -10.70 4.19
CA SER A 258 11.66 -10.48 3.13
C SER A 258 12.49 -11.74 2.89
N PRO A 259 12.76 -12.11 1.60
CA PRO A 259 13.54 -13.31 1.29
C PRO A 259 15.02 -13.25 1.70
N ILE A 260 15.55 -12.06 2.04
CA ILE A 260 16.96 -11.93 2.46
C ILE A 260 17.16 -11.75 3.96
N VAL A 261 16.10 -11.42 4.69
CA VAL A 261 16.18 -11.11 6.12
C VAL A 261 16.11 -12.42 6.91
N ASP A 262 17.25 -12.80 7.49
CA ASP A 262 17.32 -13.91 8.41
C ASP A 262 16.81 -13.53 9.82
N PRO A 263 16.59 -14.49 10.73
CA PRO A 263 16.05 -14.22 12.06
C PRO A 263 16.88 -13.23 12.88
N GLU A 264 18.21 -13.23 12.75
CA GLU A 264 19.08 -12.34 13.50
C GLU A 264 19.01 -10.91 12.95
N MET A 265 19.03 -10.74 11.65
CA MET A 265 18.84 -9.43 11.01
C MET A 265 17.46 -8.85 11.37
N ARG A 266 16.40 -9.67 11.32
CA ARG A 266 15.04 -9.27 11.72
C ARG A 266 15.00 -8.76 13.15
N ARG A 267 15.62 -9.48 14.08
CA ARG A 267 15.69 -9.07 15.49
C ARG A 267 16.41 -7.73 15.63
N ARG A 268 17.56 -7.55 14.99
CA ARG A 268 18.34 -6.30 15.03
C ARG A 268 17.56 -5.13 14.44
N MET A 269 16.91 -5.31 13.29
CA MET A 269 16.07 -4.28 12.67
C MET A 269 14.87 -3.94 13.55
N GLY A 270 14.22 -4.94 14.15
CA GLY A 270 13.11 -4.76 15.08
C GLY A 270 13.50 -3.97 16.32
N GLU A 271 14.64 -4.29 16.93
CA GLU A 271 15.17 -3.56 18.10
C GLU A 271 15.49 -2.09 17.76
N VAL A 272 16.05 -1.84 16.56
CA VAL A 272 16.28 -0.48 16.09
C VAL A 272 14.95 0.24 15.86
N ALA A 273 13.97 -0.42 15.26
CA ALA A 273 12.64 0.15 15.02
C ALA A 273 11.93 0.54 16.33
N VAL A 274 12.02 -0.30 17.36
CA VAL A 274 11.50 0.02 18.71
C VAL A 274 12.22 1.23 19.31
N LYS A 275 13.54 1.31 19.20
CA LYS A 275 14.32 2.48 19.67
C LYS A 275 13.90 3.76 18.98
N VAL A 276 13.67 3.73 17.66
CA VAL A 276 13.16 4.89 16.89
C VAL A 276 11.79 5.32 17.43
N ALA A 277 10.86 4.39 17.59
CA ALA A 277 9.52 4.68 18.09
C ALA A 277 9.55 5.27 19.51
N GLN A 278 10.36 4.70 20.40
CA GLN A 278 10.52 5.19 21.77
C GLN A 278 11.15 6.60 21.80
N ALA A 279 12.20 6.85 21.01
CA ALA A 279 12.82 8.15 20.91
C ALA A 279 11.85 9.23 20.38
N ALA A 280 10.91 8.85 19.52
CA ALA A 280 9.86 9.72 19.00
C ALA A 280 8.65 9.86 19.94
N ASN A 281 8.59 9.17 21.08
CA ASN A 281 7.39 8.99 21.91
C ASN A 281 6.16 8.63 21.06
N TYR A 282 6.37 7.67 20.16
CA TYR A 282 5.40 7.27 19.17
C TYR A 282 4.27 6.43 19.78
N THR A 283 3.06 6.62 19.28
CA THR A 283 1.89 5.80 19.63
C THR A 283 1.15 5.38 18.37
N ASN A 284 0.40 4.28 18.46
CA ASN A 284 -0.36 3.68 17.38
C ASN A 284 0.52 2.92 16.36
N ALA A 285 -0.02 2.62 15.17
CA ALA A 285 0.70 1.92 14.12
C ALA A 285 1.62 2.85 13.33
N GLY A 286 2.85 2.45 13.12
CA GLY A 286 3.84 3.18 12.32
C GLY A 286 4.81 2.23 11.65
N THR A 287 5.62 2.74 10.75
CA THR A 287 6.57 1.93 9.98
C THR A 287 7.92 2.62 9.91
N ILE A 288 8.97 1.86 10.19
CA ILE A 288 10.36 2.31 10.06
C ILE A 288 10.92 1.75 8.77
N GLU A 289 11.28 2.62 7.84
CA GLU A 289 11.86 2.25 6.55
C GLU A 289 13.39 2.21 6.62
N PHE A 290 13.98 1.21 5.97
CA PHE A 290 15.41 0.98 5.90
C PHE A 290 15.86 0.76 4.46
N LEU A 291 17.05 1.26 4.13
CA LEU A 291 17.82 0.79 2.98
C LEU A 291 18.75 -0.32 3.43
N VAL A 292 18.81 -1.39 2.66
CA VAL A 292 19.69 -2.53 2.91
C VAL A 292 20.65 -2.68 1.72
N ASP A 293 21.94 -2.71 2.00
CA ASP A 293 22.98 -2.89 0.98
C ASP A 293 23.22 -4.37 0.62
N GLN A 294 24.14 -4.63 -0.29
CA GLN A 294 24.46 -5.99 -0.75
C GLN A 294 25.16 -6.84 0.32
N GLU A 295 25.79 -6.21 1.30
CA GLU A 295 26.46 -6.82 2.45
C GLU A 295 25.50 -7.05 3.63
N LYS A 296 24.19 -6.77 3.44
CA LYS A 296 23.14 -6.85 4.46
C LYS A 296 23.31 -5.87 5.63
N ASN A 297 24.05 -4.77 5.45
CA ASN A 297 23.95 -3.65 6.36
C ASN A 297 22.65 -2.91 6.11
N PHE A 298 21.99 -2.47 7.17
CA PHE A 298 20.76 -1.71 7.07
C PHE A 298 20.91 -0.32 7.68
N TYR A 299 20.27 0.64 7.06
CA TYR A 299 20.36 2.05 7.40
C TYR A 299 18.95 2.63 7.49
N PHE A 300 18.69 3.39 8.56
CA PHE A 300 17.42 4.09 8.71
C PHE A 300 17.22 5.09 7.55
N LEU A 301 16.05 5.04 6.94
CA LEU A 301 15.66 5.97 5.88
C LEU A 301 14.69 7.02 6.41
N GLU A 302 13.53 6.60 6.86
CA GLU A 302 12.49 7.46 7.41
C GLU A 302 11.49 6.65 8.27
N MET A 303 10.62 7.38 8.97
CA MET A 303 9.48 6.79 9.66
C MET A 303 8.19 7.32 9.06
N ASN A 304 7.32 6.42 8.63
CA ASN A 304 5.96 6.76 8.26
C ASN A 304 5.07 6.71 9.50
N THR A 305 4.52 7.87 9.85
CA THR A 305 3.75 8.06 11.09
C THR A 305 2.26 7.71 10.91
N ARG A 306 1.99 6.63 10.23
CA ARG A 306 0.65 6.15 9.85
C ARG A 306 0.66 4.65 9.54
N LEU A 307 -0.54 4.12 9.33
CA LEU A 307 -0.70 2.81 8.71
C LEU A 307 -0.20 2.85 7.25
N GLN A 308 0.48 1.81 6.79
CA GLN A 308 0.94 1.66 5.40
C GLN A 308 -0.12 1.00 4.52
N VAL A 309 -0.03 1.24 3.19
CA VAL A 309 -0.89 0.57 2.19
C VAL A 309 -0.75 -0.94 2.32
N GLU A 310 0.47 -1.43 2.43
CA GLU A 310 0.93 -2.81 2.47
C GLU A 310 0.79 -3.52 3.83
N HIS A 311 0.04 -2.92 4.79
CA HIS A 311 -0.23 -3.57 6.08
C HIS A 311 -0.85 -4.98 5.98
N PRO A 312 -1.62 -5.33 4.93
CA PRO A 312 -2.23 -6.65 4.83
C PRO A 312 -1.23 -7.81 4.81
N VAL A 313 -0.01 -7.65 4.27
CA VAL A 313 0.97 -8.74 4.28
C VAL A 313 1.48 -9.04 5.69
N THR A 314 1.63 -8.01 6.53
CA THR A 314 1.94 -8.19 7.97
C THR A 314 0.78 -8.84 8.70
N GLU A 315 -0.47 -8.42 8.46
CA GLU A 315 -1.65 -9.00 9.09
C GLU A 315 -1.78 -10.50 8.79
N LEU A 316 -1.57 -10.91 7.52
CA LEU A 316 -1.66 -12.30 7.13
C LEU A 316 -0.56 -13.18 7.71
N THR A 317 0.66 -12.65 7.85
CA THR A 317 1.79 -13.41 8.39
C THR A 317 1.82 -13.46 9.91
N THR A 318 1.23 -12.48 10.59
CA THR A 318 1.17 -12.44 12.07
C THR A 318 -0.15 -12.93 12.65
N GLY A 319 -1.22 -12.92 11.85
CA GLY A 319 -2.59 -13.20 12.31
C GLY A 319 -3.22 -12.06 13.13
N LEU A 320 -2.61 -10.86 13.10
CA LEU A 320 -3.10 -9.66 13.79
C LEU A 320 -3.92 -8.79 12.85
N ASP A 321 -4.89 -8.05 13.38
CA ASP A 321 -5.63 -7.00 12.66
C ASP A 321 -5.13 -5.63 13.12
N LEU A 322 -4.36 -4.95 12.27
CA LEU A 322 -3.73 -3.67 12.63
C LEU A 322 -4.75 -2.54 12.77
N VAL A 323 -5.82 -2.55 12.00
CA VAL A 323 -6.87 -1.52 12.11
C VAL A 323 -7.66 -1.69 13.40
N HIS A 324 -7.97 -2.93 13.79
CA HIS A 324 -8.54 -3.22 15.11
C HIS A 324 -7.63 -2.72 16.24
N LEU A 325 -6.33 -3.03 16.15
CA LEU A 325 -5.35 -2.60 17.16
C LEU A 325 -5.22 -1.08 17.21
N GLN A 326 -5.25 -0.39 16.06
CA GLN A 326 -5.25 1.08 16.04
C GLN A 326 -6.45 1.67 16.79
N ILE A 327 -7.65 1.13 16.58
CA ILE A 327 -8.88 1.59 17.25
C ILE A 327 -8.80 1.31 18.77
N ARG A 328 -8.35 0.12 19.17
CA ARG A 328 -8.18 -0.28 20.58
C ARG A 328 -7.16 0.60 21.31
N ILE A 329 -6.00 0.82 20.72
CA ILE A 329 -4.97 1.71 21.28
C ILE A 329 -5.51 3.13 21.44
N ALA A 330 -6.17 3.65 20.40
CA ALA A 330 -6.75 4.98 20.45
C ALA A 330 -7.88 5.12 21.49
N SER A 331 -8.55 4.02 21.87
CA SER A 331 -9.51 3.99 22.99
C SER A 331 -8.85 3.90 24.37
N GLY A 332 -7.51 3.87 24.45
CA GLY A 332 -6.74 3.83 25.69
C GLY A 332 -6.40 2.43 26.18
N GLU A 333 -6.61 1.37 25.37
CA GLU A 333 -6.23 0.02 25.73
C GLU A 333 -4.71 -0.19 25.63
N LYS A 334 -4.18 -1.05 26.50
CA LYS A 334 -2.82 -1.58 26.36
C LYS A 334 -2.75 -2.58 25.24
N LEU A 335 -1.54 -2.77 24.69
CA LEU A 335 -1.29 -3.88 23.78
C LEU A 335 -1.66 -5.22 24.46
N PRO A 336 -2.47 -6.08 23.81
CA PRO A 336 -2.95 -7.32 24.40
C PRO A 336 -1.91 -8.46 24.35
N PHE A 337 -0.68 -8.18 23.92
CA PHE A 337 0.41 -9.14 23.75
C PHE A 337 1.76 -8.44 23.94
N ALA A 338 2.78 -9.22 24.28
CA ALA A 338 4.17 -8.80 24.35
C ALA A 338 4.93 -9.17 23.06
N GLN A 339 6.18 -8.68 22.93
CA GLN A 339 7.03 -9.02 21.77
C GLN A 339 7.23 -10.53 21.59
N SER A 340 7.33 -11.28 22.69
CA SER A 340 7.48 -12.75 22.68
C SER A 340 6.31 -13.51 22.07
N ASP A 341 5.13 -12.89 22.02
CA ASP A 341 3.91 -13.50 21.51
C ASP A 341 3.74 -13.30 20.00
N VAL A 342 4.53 -12.38 19.43
CA VAL A 342 4.53 -12.12 17.99
C VAL A 342 5.22 -13.25 17.25
N SER A 343 4.50 -13.92 16.38
CA SER A 343 5.02 -14.99 15.52
C SER A 343 4.73 -14.71 14.06
N ILE A 344 5.73 -14.88 13.20
CA ILE A 344 5.59 -14.76 11.75
C ILE A 344 5.39 -16.16 11.17
N ARG A 345 4.31 -16.37 10.42
CA ARG A 345 3.93 -17.66 9.83
C ARG A 345 3.61 -17.52 8.36
N GLY A 346 4.12 -18.44 7.56
CA GLY A 346 3.88 -18.44 6.12
C GLY A 346 4.51 -17.24 5.40
N HIS A 347 3.95 -16.91 4.25
CA HIS A 347 4.41 -15.84 3.38
C HIS A 347 3.23 -15.17 2.69
N ALA A 348 3.24 -13.85 2.59
CA ALA A 348 2.22 -13.06 1.92
C ALA A 348 2.85 -12.14 0.88
N ILE A 349 2.20 -12.02 -0.29
CA ILE A 349 2.63 -11.13 -1.38
C ILE A 349 1.43 -10.30 -1.79
N GLU A 350 1.59 -8.98 -1.80
CA GLU A 350 0.56 -8.00 -2.20
C GLU A 350 0.88 -7.41 -3.56
N CYS A 351 -0.14 -7.28 -4.41
CA CYS A 351 -0.12 -6.53 -5.65
C CYS A 351 -1.06 -5.33 -5.54
N ARG A 352 -0.57 -4.13 -5.84
CA ARG A 352 -1.38 -2.92 -5.92
C ARG A 352 -2.02 -2.80 -7.29
N ILE A 353 -3.33 -3.04 -7.38
CA ILE A 353 -4.07 -2.98 -8.63
C ILE A 353 -4.45 -1.53 -8.92
N TYR A 354 -3.84 -0.96 -9.95
CA TYR A 354 -4.06 0.41 -10.39
C TYR A 354 -4.88 0.47 -11.69
N ALA A 355 -5.68 1.54 -11.84
CA ALA A 355 -6.31 1.91 -13.11
C ALA A 355 -5.28 2.60 -14.02
N GLU A 356 -4.38 1.82 -14.60
CA GLU A 356 -3.28 2.27 -15.45
C GLU A 356 -3.15 1.39 -16.70
N ASP A 357 -2.69 1.97 -17.80
CA ASP A 357 -2.42 1.25 -19.05
C ASP A 357 -0.92 0.89 -19.15
N PRO A 358 -0.52 -0.38 -18.91
CA PRO A 358 0.88 -0.80 -19.01
C PRO A 358 1.46 -0.65 -20.41
N ASP A 359 0.64 -0.80 -21.44
CA ASP A 359 1.06 -0.70 -22.84
C ASP A 359 1.31 0.76 -23.27
N ASN A 360 0.76 1.72 -22.51
CA ASN A 360 0.88 3.14 -22.75
C ASN A 360 1.59 3.85 -21.59
N ASN A 361 2.81 3.39 -21.26
CA ASN A 361 3.68 3.98 -20.23
C ASN A 361 2.97 4.21 -18.87
N TYR A 362 2.01 3.34 -18.53
CA TYR A 362 1.22 3.41 -17.30
C TYR A 362 0.46 4.72 -17.11
N PHE A 363 -0.06 5.29 -18.20
CA PHE A 363 -0.98 6.42 -18.08
C PHE A 363 -2.26 6.00 -17.33
N PRO A 364 -2.82 6.88 -16.48
CA PRO A 364 -4.09 6.62 -15.83
C PRO A 364 -5.18 6.23 -16.83
N SER A 365 -5.96 5.22 -16.47
CA SER A 365 -7.09 4.73 -17.27
C SER A 365 -8.40 4.89 -16.49
N PRO A 366 -8.92 6.13 -16.38
CA PRO A 366 -10.22 6.38 -15.77
C PRO A 366 -11.34 5.83 -16.65
N GLY A 367 -12.52 5.67 -16.08
CA GLY A 367 -13.67 5.19 -16.82
C GLY A 367 -14.59 4.31 -16.01
N LYS A 368 -15.67 3.85 -16.65
CA LYS A 368 -16.64 2.97 -16.02
C LYS A 368 -16.13 1.52 -16.04
N ILE A 369 -16.26 0.83 -14.92
CA ILE A 369 -16.01 -0.60 -14.84
C ILE A 369 -17.27 -1.32 -15.34
N ASP A 370 -17.19 -1.90 -16.53
CA ASP A 370 -18.35 -2.57 -17.15
C ASP A 370 -18.50 -4.01 -16.69
N VAL A 371 -17.36 -4.73 -16.48
CA VAL A 371 -17.34 -6.09 -15.95
C VAL A 371 -16.25 -6.21 -14.89
N LEU A 372 -16.57 -6.88 -13.80
CA LEU A 372 -15.64 -7.12 -12.71
C LEU A 372 -15.75 -8.55 -12.18
N LEU A 373 -14.82 -9.42 -12.60
CA LEU A 373 -14.65 -10.74 -12.03
C LEU A 373 -13.51 -10.69 -11.02
N GLN A 374 -13.82 -10.94 -9.77
CA GLN A 374 -12.88 -10.81 -8.66
C GLN A 374 -12.43 -12.18 -8.17
N PRO A 375 -11.13 -12.42 -8.03
CA PRO A 375 -10.60 -13.70 -7.55
C PRO A 375 -10.97 -13.95 -6.08
N SER A 376 -11.05 -15.23 -5.72
CA SER A 376 -11.32 -15.70 -4.38
C SER A 376 -10.65 -17.04 -4.10
N GLY A 377 -10.98 -17.66 -2.97
CA GLY A 377 -10.51 -18.99 -2.59
C GLY A 377 -9.35 -18.99 -1.59
N PRO A 378 -8.82 -20.18 -1.24
CA PRO A 378 -7.86 -20.34 -0.17
C PRO A 378 -6.62 -19.47 -0.33
N GLY A 379 -6.26 -18.71 0.72
CA GLY A 379 -5.07 -17.86 0.76
C GLY A 379 -5.15 -16.60 -0.11
N ILE A 380 -6.33 -16.19 -0.55
CA ILE A 380 -6.54 -14.95 -1.29
C ILE A 380 -7.31 -13.96 -0.43
N ARG A 381 -6.70 -12.78 -0.21
CA ARG A 381 -7.34 -11.60 0.37
C ARG A 381 -7.41 -10.49 -0.67
N ARG A 382 -8.49 -9.75 -0.63
CA ARG A 382 -8.71 -8.58 -1.49
C ARG A 382 -9.29 -7.44 -0.68
N ASP A 383 -8.53 -6.34 -0.61
CA ASP A 383 -9.01 -5.05 -0.09
C ASP A 383 -9.31 -4.16 -1.30
N SER A 384 -10.57 -3.75 -1.49
CA SER A 384 -11.02 -3.12 -2.74
C SER A 384 -12.06 -2.04 -2.47
N GLY A 385 -11.94 -0.94 -3.22
CA GLY A 385 -12.93 0.14 -3.27
C GLY A 385 -13.80 0.13 -4.51
N MET A 386 -13.62 -0.83 -5.43
CA MET A 386 -14.34 -0.89 -6.70
C MET A 386 -15.51 -1.88 -6.70
N TYR A 387 -16.46 -1.63 -7.61
CA TYR A 387 -17.57 -2.53 -7.94
C TYR A 387 -17.98 -2.33 -9.40
N GLU A 388 -18.69 -3.31 -9.96
CA GLU A 388 -19.19 -3.25 -11.33
C GLU A 388 -20.19 -2.10 -11.51
N GLY A 389 -20.02 -1.30 -12.56
CA GLY A 389 -20.80 -0.09 -12.83
C GLY A 389 -20.25 1.20 -12.20
N TRP A 390 -19.21 1.11 -11.35
CA TRP A 390 -18.57 2.30 -10.78
C TRP A 390 -17.64 2.98 -11.80
N THR A 391 -17.60 4.31 -11.76
CA THR A 391 -16.69 5.12 -12.59
C THR A 391 -15.47 5.53 -11.77
N VAL A 392 -14.28 5.15 -12.24
CA VAL A 392 -12.99 5.53 -11.64
C VAL A 392 -12.71 7.00 -11.91
N PRO A 393 -12.60 7.87 -10.89
CA PRO A 393 -12.30 9.29 -11.07
C PRO A 393 -10.83 9.51 -11.43
N MET A 394 -10.53 10.65 -12.07
CA MET A 394 -9.16 11.08 -12.41
C MET A 394 -8.49 11.90 -11.30
N ASP A 395 -9.26 12.35 -10.32
CA ASP A 395 -8.85 13.38 -9.36
C ASP A 395 -7.98 12.86 -8.24
N TYR A 396 -7.84 11.54 -8.13
CA TYR A 396 -7.15 10.86 -7.02
C TYR A 396 -6.20 9.77 -7.52
N ASP A 397 -5.46 9.19 -6.56
CA ASP A 397 -4.61 8.04 -6.82
C ASP A 397 -5.40 6.91 -7.52
N PRO A 398 -4.87 6.32 -8.61
CA PRO A 398 -5.57 5.30 -9.37
C PRO A 398 -5.64 3.91 -8.69
N LEU A 399 -5.24 3.78 -7.42
CA LEU A 399 -5.33 2.53 -6.67
C LEU A 399 -6.79 2.07 -6.52
N LEU A 400 -7.09 0.93 -7.12
CA LEU A 400 -8.42 0.31 -7.13
C LEU A 400 -8.60 -0.72 -6.02
N ALA A 401 -7.56 -1.55 -5.85
CA ALA A 401 -7.58 -2.66 -4.91
C ALA A 401 -6.16 -3.13 -4.60
N LYS A 402 -6.05 -3.86 -3.48
CA LYS A 402 -4.88 -4.68 -3.15
C LYS A 402 -5.31 -6.14 -3.26
N LEU A 403 -4.51 -6.93 -3.98
CA LEU A 403 -4.69 -8.36 -4.10
C LEU A 403 -3.53 -9.06 -3.41
N ILE A 404 -3.83 -9.87 -2.41
CA ILE A 404 -2.83 -10.53 -1.58
C ILE A 404 -2.96 -12.04 -1.69
N GLY A 405 -1.83 -12.70 -2.01
CA GLY A 405 -1.68 -14.15 -1.96
C GLY A 405 -0.93 -14.55 -0.70
N TYR A 406 -1.48 -15.47 0.08
CA TYR A 406 -0.87 -16.03 1.28
C TYR A 406 -0.65 -17.53 1.13
N GLY A 407 0.52 -18.02 1.55
CA GLY A 407 0.90 -19.44 1.56
C GLY A 407 1.67 -19.84 2.80
N THR A 408 1.90 -21.14 2.98
CA THR A 408 2.77 -21.67 4.05
C THR A 408 4.24 -21.31 3.83
N ASP A 409 4.57 -21.02 2.57
CA ASP A 409 5.87 -20.57 2.09
C ASP A 409 5.72 -19.61 0.91
N ARG A 410 6.84 -19.05 0.46
CA ARG A 410 6.87 -18.04 -0.64
C ARG A 410 6.36 -18.61 -1.97
N GLU A 411 6.77 -19.82 -2.31
CA GLU A 411 6.37 -20.44 -3.58
C GLU A 411 4.85 -20.68 -3.63
N GLN A 412 4.25 -21.14 -2.53
CA GLN A 412 2.80 -21.32 -2.45
C GLN A 412 2.07 -19.97 -2.53
N ALA A 413 2.60 -18.90 -1.91
CA ALA A 413 2.04 -17.55 -2.02
C ALA A 413 2.07 -17.08 -3.49
N ILE A 414 3.19 -17.27 -4.21
CA ILE A 414 3.34 -16.97 -5.64
C ILE A 414 2.29 -17.75 -6.46
N MET A 415 2.20 -19.07 -6.30
CA MET A 415 1.26 -19.89 -7.06
C MET A 415 -0.20 -19.46 -6.85
N ARG A 416 -0.58 -19.16 -5.60
CA ARG A 416 -1.93 -18.68 -5.27
C ARG A 416 -2.23 -17.34 -5.90
N LEU A 417 -1.25 -16.42 -5.85
CA LEU A 417 -1.40 -15.10 -6.42
C LEU A 417 -1.46 -15.14 -7.97
N GLN A 418 -0.66 -15.99 -8.61
CA GLN A 418 -0.73 -16.22 -10.05
C GLN A 418 -2.13 -16.71 -10.46
N ARG A 419 -2.66 -17.75 -9.80
CA ARG A 419 -4.04 -18.23 -10.05
C ARG A 419 -5.06 -17.09 -9.86
N ALA A 420 -4.93 -16.31 -8.79
CA ALA A 420 -5.85 -15.21 -8.52
C ALA A 420 -5.78 -14.11 -9.59
N LEU A 421 -4.60 -13.78 -10.09
CA LEU A 421 -4.43 -12.83 -11.19
C LEU A 421 -5.01 -13.35 -12.52
N ASP A 422 -4.96 -14.67 -12.76
CA ASP A 422 -5.56 -15.27 -13.96
C ASP A 422 -7.10 -15.28 -13.90
N GLU A 423 -7.68 -15.36 -12.70
CA GLU A 423 -9.12 -15.22 -12.45
C GLU A 423 -9.59 -13.76 -12.40
N TYR A 424 -8.68 -12.79 -12.26
CA TYR A 424 -9.02 -11.38 -12.11
C TYR A 424 -9.26 -10.74 -13.48
N PHE A 425 -10.49 -10.32 -13.73
CA PHE A 425 -10.87 -9.69 -15.00
C PHE A 425 -11.59 -8.37 -14.73
N VAL A 426 -11.13 -7.31 -15.38
CA VAL A 426 -11.71 -5.96 -15.34
C VAL A 426 -11.88 -5.49 -16.77
N ALA A 427 -13.10 -5.09 -17.14
CA ALA A 427 -13.39 -4.49 -18.45
C ALA A 427 -13.96 -3.06 -18.26
N GLY A 428 -13.82 -2.24 -19.31
CA GLY A 428 -14.20 -0.82 -19.34
C GLY A 428 -13.03 0.12 -19.02
N ILE A 429 -12.01 -0.37 -18.28
CA ILE A 429 -10.76 0.35 -17.99
C ILE A 429 -9.56 -0.58 -18.20
N LYS A 430 -8.37 0.00 -18.30
CA LYS A 430 -7.11 -0.74 -18.27
C LYS A 430 -6.60 -0.85 -16.83
N THR A 431 -5.89 -1.94 -16.52
CA THR A 431 -5.27 -2.18 -15.23
C THR A 431 -3.87 -2.74 -15.39
N ASN A 432 -3.05 -2.62 -14.34
CA ASN A 432 -1.69 -3.16 -14.31
C ASN A 432 -1.60 -4.66 -13.95
N ILE A 433 -2.68 -5.43 -14.04
CA ILE A 433 -2.73 -6.87 -13.72
C ILE A 433 -1.72 -7.66 -14.55
N SER A 434 -1.54 -7.34 -15.83
CA SER A 434 -0.56 -8.00 -16.72
C SER A 434 0.88 -7.85 -16.22
N LEU A 435 1.24 -6.69 -15.65
CA LEU A 435 2.55 -6.46 -15.05
C LEU A 435 2.84 -7.47 -13.93
N PHE A 436 1.87 -7.74 -13.05
CA PHE A 436 2.07 -8.68 -11.95
C PHE A 436 2.23 -10.12 -12.43
N ARG A 437 1.48 -10.53 -13.46
CA ARG A 437 1.69 -11.85 -14.09
C ARG A 437 3.12 -11.99 -14.62
N ARG A 438 3.69 -10.92 -15.19
CA ARG A 438 5.07 -10.88 -15.67
C ARG A 438 6.08 -10.94 -14.52
N ILE A 439 5.91 -10.13 -13.46
CA ILE A 439 6.77 -10.13 -12.27
C ILE A 439 6.83 -11.53 -11.63
N LEU A 440 5.68 -12.16 -11.38
CA LEU A 440 5.63 -13.46 -10.70
C LEU A 440 6.23 -14.62 -11.51
N ARG A 441 6.42 -14.45 -12.82
CA ARG A 441 7.10 -15.41 -13.71
C ARG A 441 8.59 -15.14 -13.86
N ASP A 442 9.05 -13.95 -13.50
CA ASP A 442 10.46 -13.56 -13.65
C ASP A 442 11.37 -14.42 -12.74
N SER A 443 12.48 -14.90 -13.29
CA SER A 443 13.41 -15.80 -12.59
C SER A 443 14.12 -15.13 -11.42
N ASP A 444 14.45 -13.83 -11.54
CA ASP A 444 15.11 -13.08 -10.48
C ASP A 444 14.13 -12.80 -9.34
N PHE A 445 12.85 -12.51 -9.66
CA PHE A 445 11.79 -12.41 -8.65
C PHE A 445 11.65 -13.73 -7.89
N ARG A 446 11.51 -14.85 -8.60
CA ARG A 446 11.35 -16.17 -7.98
C ARG A 446 12.55 -16.55 -7.11
N ALA A 447 13.76 -16.19 -7.53
CA ALA A 447 15.00 -16.39 -6.77
C ALA A 447 15.18 -15.39 -5.60
N GLY A 448 14.26 -14.43 -5.40
CA GLY A 448 14.38 -13.40 -4.37
C GLY A 448 15.48 -12.37 -4.61
N LYS A 449 15.97 -12.24 -5.85
CA LYS A 449 17.00 -11.27 -6.24
C LYS A 449 16.36 -9.93 -6.56
N LEU A 450 16.02 -9.21 -5.51
CA LEU A 450 15.28 -7.95 -5.58
C LEU A 450 16.15 -6.77 -5.16
N ASP A 451 15.92 -5.63 -5.75
CA ASP A 451 16.40 -4.32 -5.36
C ASP A 451 15.52 -3.23 -5.98
N THR A 452 15.74 -1.96 -5.65
CA THR A 452 14.91 -0.85 -6.13
C THR A 452 14.97 -0.62 -7.65
N GLY A 453 15.96 -1.18 -8.35
CA GLY A 453 16.09 -1.14 -9.81
C GLY A 453 15.54 -2.40 -10.52
N PHE A 454 14.99 -3.37 -9.78
CA PHE A 454 14.51 -4.64 -10.33
C PHE A 454 13.49 -4.42 -11.47
N LEU A 455 12.49 -3.59 -11.24
CA LEU A 455 11.39 -3.41 -12.19
C LEU A 455 11.88 -2.76 -13.48
N ASP A 456 12.74 -1.75 -13.40
CA ASP A 456 13.30 -1.09 -14.58
C ASP A 456 14.09 -2.08 -15.44
N ARG A 457 14.94 -2.92 -14.83
CA ARG A 457 15.69 -3.97 -15.54
C ARG A 457 14.77 -5.05 -16.14
N MET A 458 13.72 -5.45 -15.42
CA MET A 458 12.76 -6.42 -15.92
C MET A 458 11.98 -5.87 -17.13
N LEU A 459 11.58 -4.61 -17.11
CA LEU A 459 10.82 -3.99 -18.19
C LEU A 459 11.65 -3.76 -19.45
N THR A 460 12.98 -3.65 -19.36
CA THR A 460 13.86 -3.57 -20.54
C THR A 460 14.08 -4.93 -21.23
N LYS A 461 13.83 -6.05 -20.52
CA LYS A 461 13.88 -7.38 -21.13
C LYS A 461 12.70 -7.53 -22.10
N PRO A 462 12.91 -8.01 -23.34
CA PRO A 462 11.81 -8.35 -24.24
C PRO A 462 10.83 -9.29 -23.51
N GLU A 463 9.55 -9.04 -23.63
CA GLU A 463 8.58 -10.08 -23.24
C GLU A 463 8.94 -11.33 -24.05
N ALA A 464 9.08 -12.47 -23.37
CA ALA A 464 9.06 -13.75 -24.05
C ALA A 464 7.72 -13.81 -24.78
N ASP A 465 7.77 -13.69 -26.10
CA ASP A 465 6.60 -13.56 -26.95
C ASP A 465 5.66 -14.75 -26.67
N PRO A 466 4.47 -14.54 -26.08
CA PRO A 466 3.50 -15.61 -25.96
C PRO A 466 3.03 -16.13 -27.33
N ALA A 467 3.36 -15.40 -28.42
CA ALA A 467 3.05 -15.76 -29.79
C ALA A 467 3.96 -16.85 -30.37
N THR A 468 5.04 -17.26 -29.70
CA THR A 468 5.83 -18.44 -30.13
C THR A 468 5.21 -19.78 -29.72
N SER A 469 4.21 -19.78 -28.84
CA SER A 469 3.30 -20.92 -28.67
C SER A 469 2.06 -20.64 -29.52
N PRO A 470 1.78 -21.41 -30.56
CA PRO A 470 0.54 -21.23 -31.30
C PRO A 470 -0.63 -21.32 -30.29
N PRO A 471 -1.60 -20.41 -30.34
CA PRO A 471 -2.75 -20.46 -29.44
C PRO A 471 -3.33 -21.86 -29.57
N GLU A 472 -3.57 -22.55 -28.44
CA GLU A 472 -4.19 -23.87 -28.51
C GLU A 472 -5.39 -23.78 -29.45
N PRO A 473 -5.53 -24.65 -30.45
CA PRO A 473 -6.60 -24.59 -31.43
C PRO A 473 -7.99 -24.47 -30.80
N ARG A 474 -8.13 -24.94 -29.54
CA ARG A 474 -9.33 -24.79 -28.72
C ARG A 474 -9.62 -23.33 -28.33
N ILE A 475 -8.61 -22.52 -27.96
CA ILE A 475 -8.79 -21.12 -27.55
C ILE A 475 -9.18 -20.28 -28.78
N ALA A 476 -8.52 -20.52 -29.91
CA ALA A 476 -8.87 -19.87 -31.16
C ALA A 476 -10.29 -20.21 -31.63
N ALA A 477 -10.71 -21.46 -31.48
CA ALA A 477 -12.06 -21.91 -31.81
C ALA A 477 -13.12 -21.32 -30.86
N ILE A 478 -12.82 -21.21 -29.55
CA ILE A 478 -13.73 -20.59 -28.57
C ILE A 478 -13.86 -19.09 -28.85
N ALA A 479 -12.76 -18.40 -29.11
CA ALA A 479 -12.77 -16.98 -29.47
C ALA A 479 -13.56 -16.73 -30.76
N ALA A 480 -13.34 -17.53 -31.80
CA ALA A 480 -14.09 -17.45 -33.06
C ALA A 480 -15.59 -17.73 -32.87
N ALA A 481 -15.95 -18.71 -32.04
CA ALA A 481 -17.34 -19.01 -31.70
C ALA A 481 -18.00 -17.89 -30.89
N MET A 482 -17.28 -17.28 -29.94
CA MET A 482 -17.77 -16.11 -29.19
C MET A 482 -17.96 -14.90 -30.11
N PHE A 483 -17.02 -14.61 -31.01
CA PHE A 483 -17.16 -13.54 -31.99
C PHE A 483 -18.37 -13.78 -32.92
N ALA A 484 -18.57 -15.01 -33.40
CA ALA A 484 -19.71 -15.36 -34.25
C ALA A 484 -21.06 -15.23 -33.54
N VAL A 485 -21.11 -15.40 -32.22
CA VAL A 485 -22.33 -15.28 -31.39
C VAL A 485 -22.59 -13.83 -30.96
N LEU A 486 -21.51 -13.03 -30.75
CA LEU A 486 -21.61 -11.66 -30.24
C LEU A 486 -21.65 -10.60 -31.33
N ASP A 487 -21.37 -10.94 -32.59
CA ASP A 487 -21.44 -10.01 -33.71
C ASP A 487 -22.90 -9.81 -34.17
N PRO A 488 -23.51 -8.65 -33.92
CA PRO A 488 -24.90 -8.37 -34.31
C PRO A 488 -25.10 -8.35 -35.83
N SER A 489 -24.03 -8.27 -36.65
CA SER A 489 -24.08 -8.25 -38.09
C SER A 489 -24.30 -9.62 -38.74
N ASN A 490 -24.14 -10.71 -37.97
CA ASN A 490 -24.37 -12.09 -38.40
C ASN A 490 -25.82 -12.55 -38.21
N SER A 491 -26.82 -11.69 -38.49
CA SER A 491 -28.19 -12.13 -38.70
C SER A 491 -28.24 -12.92 -40.00
N VAL A 492 -28.07 -14.24 -39.93
CA VAL A 492 -28.25 -15.14 -41.04
C VAL A 492 -29.65 -14.95 -41.61
N THR A 493 -29.73 -14.33 -42.81
CA THR A 493 -30.92 -14.35 -43.64
C THR A 493 -31.28 -15.86 -43.87
N LYS A 494 -32.42 -16.25 -43.36
CA LYS A 494 -33.03 -17.53 -43.67
C LYS A 494 -33.34 -17.60 -45.15
N ASN A 495 -32.46 -18.18 -45.95
CA ASN A 495 -32.81 -18.78 -47.22
C ASN A 495 -32.41 -20.24 -47.17
N GLY A 496 -33.46 -21.08 -47.36
CA GLY A 496 -33.43 -22.49 -47.15
C GLY A 496 -32.46 -23.23 -48.06
N ASN A 497 -31.60 -24.01 -47.40
CA ASN A 497 -31.15 -25.33 -47.85
C ASN A 497 -30.54 -26.02 -46.63
N ALA A 498 -31.11 -27.14 -46.25
CA ALA A 498 -30.67 -27.90 -45.09
C ALA A 498 -29.28 -28.48 -45.32
N PRO A 499 -28.37 -28.35 -44.31
CA PRO A 499 -27.10 -29.05 -44.37
C PRO A 499 -27.25 -30.54 -44.04
N PRO A 500 -26.28 -31.39 -44.49
CA PRO A 500 -26.36 -32.85 -44.30
C PRO A 500 -26.29 -33.23 -42.83
N GLN A 501 -27.06 -34.21 -42.45
CA GLN A 501 -27.13 -34.82 -41.11
C GLN A 501 -25.76 -35.36 -40.70
N LEU A 502 -25.15 -34.78 -39.68
CA LEU A 502 -24.04 -35.33 -38.95
C LEU A 502 -24.53 -36.36 -37.95
N ALA A 503 -23.89 -37.53 -38.00
CA ALA A 503 -24.20 -38.71 -37.17
C ALA A 503 -24.26 -38.36 -35.68
N SER A 504 -25.25 -38.95 -34.99
CA SER A 504 -25.54 -38.80 -33.58
C SER A 504 -24.34 -39.08 -32.66
N GLN A 505 -23.86 -38.06 -31.97
CA GLN A 505 -23.00 -38.26 -30.80
C GLN A 505 -23.83 -38.60 -29.55
N PRO A 506 -23.29 -39.37 -28.60
CA PRO A 506 -24.04 -39.77 -27.40
C PRO A 506 -24.40 -38.55 -26.54
N ALA A 507 -25.62 -38.55 -26.03
CA ALA A 507 -26.21 -37.46 -25.26
C ALA A 507 -25.34 -37.03 -24.07
N ALA A 508 -24.82 -35.77 -24.13
CA ALA A 508 -24.20 -35.12 -22.98
C ALA A 508 -25.23 -34.95 -21.85
N SER A 509 -24.85 -35.28 -20.64
CA SER A 509 -25.71 -35.31 -19.47
C SER A 509 -26.48 -34.00 -19.23
N ASN A 510 -27.79 -34.05 -19.16
CA ASN A 510 -28.74 -32.94 -19.01
C ASN A 510 -28.66 -32.19 -17.64
N TRP A 511 -27.70 -32.52 -16.76
CA TRP A 511 -27.67 -31.96 -15.42
C TRP A 511 -27.39 -30.43 -15.38
N LYS A 512 -26.60 -29.91 -16.33
CA LYS A 512 -26.33 -28.46 -16.44
C LYS A 512 -27.54 -27.64 -16.91
N GLN A 513 -28.38 -28.24 -17.77
CA GLN A 513 -29.61 -27.58 -18.20
C GLN A 513 -30.68 -27.61 -17.12
N LYS A 514 -30.81 -28.73 -16.37
CA LYS A 514 -31.71 -28.82 -15.22
C LYS A 514 -31.30 -27.90 -14.08
N GLY A 515 -30.00 -27.82 -13.73
CA GLY A 515 -29.53 -26.92 -12.70
C GLY A 515 -29.75 -25.43 -13.02
N ARG A 516 -29.69 -25.03 -14.31
CA ARG A 516 -30.03 -23.65 -14.73
C ARG A 516 -31.54 -23.38 -14.66
N ALA A 517 -32.39 -24.35 -14.97
CA ALA A 517 -33.83 -24.19 -14.88
C ALA A 517 -34.35 -24.16 -13.43
N GLU A 518 -33.66 -24.83 -12.50
CA GLU A 518 -33.97 -24.76 -11.06
C GLU A 518 -33.49 -23.47 -10.38
N ALA A 519 -32.37 -22.87 -10.85
CA ALA A 519 -31.85 -21.59 -10.33
C ALA A 519 -32.65 -20.36 -10.79
N LEU A 520 -33.58 -20.53 -11.75
CA LEU A 520 -34.47 -19.50 -12.28
C LEU A 520 -35.92 -19.62 -11.77
N ARG A 521 -36.20 -20.54 -10.86
CA ARG A 521 -37.44 -20.67 -10.09
C ARG A 521 -37.27 -20.12 -8.67
#